data_fe53f20628c4a671b9fcbada484b6e8d
#
_entry.id   fe53f20628c4a671b9fcbada484b6e8d
#
_cell.length_a   1.000
_cell.length_b   1.000
_cell.length_c   1.000
_cell.angle_alpha   90.00
_cell.angle_beta   90.00
_cell.angle_gamma   90.00
#
_symmetry.space_group_name_H-M   'P 1'
#
loop_
_entity.id
_entity.type
_entity.pdbx_description
1 polymer ?
#
loop_
_entity_poly.entity_id
_entity_poly.type
_entity_poly.pdbx_seq_one_letter_code
_entity_poly.pdbx_strand_id
1 'polypeptide(L)'
;MCEMPLPNGRRADLMAIDSSGGFTIVEIKVAKADLVGDGKWLDYLDYCDRFYWAVPPHLARILEEQRYLPGEAGLIVADRYDAAVVREAAHRPLAPARRKAELLRFARRAARRLAAQVDPSLGDSI
;
A
#
# COMPACT_ATOMS: atom_id res chain seq x y z
N MET A 1 -0.24 7.70 2.88
CA MET A 1 0.73 8.42 2.02
C MET A 1 0.74 7.81 0.64
N CYS A 2 0.56 8.63 -0.36
CA CYS A 2 0.58 8.17 -1.74
C CYS A 2 2.01 7.99 -2.25
N GLU A 3 2.21 7.00 -3.12
CA GLU A 3 3.47 6.77 -3.83
C GLU A 3 4.69 6.66 -2.91
N MET A 4 4.56 5.83 -1.87
CA MET A 4 5.64 5.61 -0.91
C MET A 4 6.72 4.69 -1.48
N PRO A 5 7.97 5.18 -1.68
CA PRO A 5 9.07 4.31 -2.12
C PRO A 5 9.47 3.32 -1.03
N LEU A 6 9.80 2.10 -1.45
CA LEU A 6 10.21 1.02 -0.56
C LEU A 6 11.67 0.63 -0.80
N PRO A 7 12.34 -0.01 0.19
CA PRO A 7 13.74 -0.39 0.05
C PRO A 7 14.06 -1.33 -1.11
N ASN A 8 13.07 -2.11 -1.55
CA ASN A 8 13.23 -3.07 -2.64
C ASN A 8 13.10 -2.44 -4.04
N GLY A 9 13.04 -1.11 -4.14
CA GLY A 9 12.87 -0.39 -5.40
C GLY A 9 11.42 -0.28 -5.87
N ARG A 10 10.45 -0.86 -5.14
CA ARG A 10 9.02 -0.73 -5.44
C ARG A 10 8.49 0.57 -4.85
N ARG A 11 7.32 0.97 -5.31
CA ARG A 11 6.62 2.15 -4.80
C ARG A 11 5.17 1.78 -4.53
N ALA A 12 4.78 1.83 -3.26
CA ALA A 12 3.40 1.56 -2.87
C ALA A 12 2.49 2.71 -3.32
N ASP A 13 1.35 2.40 -3.92
CA ASP A 13 0.38 3.43 -4.33
C ASP A 13 -0.14 4.20 -3.12
N LEU A 14 -0.52 3.49 -2.07
CA LEU A 14 -0.90 4.08 -0.79
C LEU A 14 -0.26 3.31 0.35
N MET A 15 0.27 4.03 1.32
CA MET A 15 0.73 3.44 2.58
C MET A 15 0.14 4.23 3.74
N ALA A 16 -0.48 3.54 4.68
CA ALA A 16 -1.09 4.13 5.87
C ALA A 16 -0.48 3.54 7.14
N ILE A 17 -0.39 4.37 8.17
CA ILE A 17 -0.01 3.94 9.53
C ILE A 17 -1.21 4.17 10.43
N ASP A 18 -1.60 3.14 11.20
CA ASP A 18 -2.64 3.30 12.23
C ASP A 18 -2.04 3.80 13.54
N SER A 19 -2.91 4.06 14.53
CA SER A 19 -2.50 4.59 15.83
C SER A 19 -1.62 3.64 16.64
N SER A 20 -1.61 2.36 16.32
CA SER A 20 -0.77 1.36 16.99
C SER A 20 0.55 1.10 16.25
N GLY A 21 0.80 1.82 15.16
CA GLY A 21 2.01 1.66 14.35
C GLY A 21 1.93 0.56 13.30
N GLY A 22 0.74 0.04 13.02
CA GLY A 22 0.52 -0.94 11.96
C GLY A 22 0.53 -0.30 10.58
N PHE A 23 1.20 -0.95 9.63
CA PHE A 23 1.26 -0.48 8.24
C PHE A 23 0.25 -1.21 7.36
N THR A 24 -0.46 -0.44 6.56
CA THR A 24 -1.32 -0.96 5.49
C THR A 24 -0.82 -0.43 4.16
N ILE A 25 -0.63 -1.34 3.19
CA ILE A 25 -0.36 -0.98 1.80
C ILE A 25 -1.61 -1.27 0.98
N VAL A 26 -1.97 -0.33 0.11
CA VAL A 26 -3.05 -0.49 -0.86
C VAL A 26 -2.47 -0.30 -2.26
N GLU A 27 -2.67 -1.30 -3.12
CA GLU A 27 -2.31 -1.26 -4.54
C GLU A 27 -3.58 -1.07 -5.36
N ILE A 28 -3.57 -0.04 -6.21
CA ILE A 28 -4.72 0.35 -7.02
C ILE A 28 -4.52 -0.19 -8.43
N LYS A 29 -5.50 -0.96 -8.93
CA LYS A 29 -5.50 -1.48 -10.30
C LYS A 29 -6.85 -1.15 -10.94
N VAL A 30 -6.82 -0.47 -12.08
CA VAL A 30 -8.04 -0.04 -12.78
C VAL A 30 -8.24 -0.78 -14.10
N ALA A 31 -7.20 -1.40 -14.66
CA ALA A 31 -7.26 -2.16 -15.89
C ALA A 31 -6.86 -3.61 -15.65
N LYS A 32 -7.54 -4.54 -16.32
CA LYS A 32 -7.25 -5.97 -16.22
C LYS A 32 -5.80 -6.28 -16.60
N ALA A 33 -5.29 -5.67 -17.67
CA ALA A 33 -3.92 -5.92 -18.14
C ALA A 33 -2.88 -5.56 -17.07
N ASP A 34 -3.08 -4.44 -16.35
CA ASP A 34 -2.17 -4.02 -15.29
C ASP A 34 -2.20 -4.97 -14.10
N LEU A 35 -3.39 -5.47 -13.74
CA LEU A 35 -3.53 -6.43 -12.67
C LEU A 35 -2.89 -7.77 -13.03
N VAL A 36 -3.22 -8.32 -14.18
CA VAL A 36 -2.72 -9.62 -14.63
C VAL A 36 -1.21 -9.57 -14.91
N GLY A 37 -0.72 -8.42 -15.39
CA GLY A 37 0.70 -8.21 -15.68
C GLY A 37 1.57 -7.97 -14.44
N ASP A 38 0.98 -7.74 -13.27
CA ASP A 38 1.73 -7.50 -12.05
C ASP A 38 2.15 -8.81 -11.39
N GLY A 39 3.31 -9.34 -11.78
CA GLY A 39 3.89 -10.54 -11.18
C GLY A 39 4.74 -10.26 -9.93
N LYS A 40 4.84 -9.00 -9.49
CA LYS A 40 5.78 -8.60 -8.42
C LYS A 40 5.10 -8.03 -7.19
N TRP A 41 3.77 -8.07 -7.12
CA TRP A 41 3.02 -7.50 -6.01
C TRP A 41 3.35 -8.16 -4.65
N LEU A 42 3.80 -9.42 -4.66
CA LEU A 42 4.22 -10.13 -3.44
C LEU A 42 5.34 -9.40 -2.69
N ASP A 43 6.14 -8.60 -3.41
CA ASP A 43 7.24 -7.85 -2.80
C ASP A 43 6.73 -6.80 -1.79
N TYR A 44 5.48 -6.37 -1.91
CA TYR A 44 4.89 -5.41 -0.96
C TYR A 44 4.59 -6.03 0.41
N LEU A 45 4.37 -7.34 0.47
CA LEU A 45 3.97 -8.03 1.70
C LEU A 45 5.02 -7.94 2.80
N ASP A 46 6.30 -7.79 2.44
CA ASP A 46 7.40 -7.68 3.40
C ASP A 46 7.46 -6.30 4.09
N TYR A 47 6.64 -5.35 3.63
CA TYR A 47 6.69 -3.97 4.09
C TYR A 47 5.40 -3.47 4.72
N CYS A 48 4.46 -4.38 4.99
CA CYS A 48 3.20 -4.02 5.62
C CYS A 48 2.69 -5.13 6.53
N ASP A 49 1.81 -4.77 7.46
CA ASP A 49 1.10 -5.72 8.31
C ASP A 49 -0.19 -6.21 7.62
N ARG A 50 -0.77 -5.37 6.76
CA ARG A 50 -1.97 -5.68 5.96
C ARG A 50 -1.81 -5.16 4.56
N PHE A 51 -2.21 -5.96 3.59
CA PHE A 51 -2.17 -5.60 2.17
C PHE A 51 -3.56 -5.67 1.56
N TYR A 52 -3.94 -4.64 0.81
CA TYR A 52 -5.22 -4.59 0.10
C TYR A 52 -5.02 -4.30 -1.37
N TRP A 53 -5.81 -5.00 -2.19
CA TRP A 53 -6.07 -4.58 -3.55
C TRP A 53 -7.23 -3.59 -3.56
N ALA A 54 -7.14 -2.53 -4.34
CA ALA A 54 -8.25 -1.62 -4.61
C ALA A 54 -8.54 -1.63 -6.11
N VAL A 55 -9.73 -2.08 -6.48
CA VAL A 55 -10.10 -2.29 -7.88
C VAL A 55 -11.54 -1.82 -8.12
N PRO A 56 -11.89 -1.50 -9.39
CA PRO A 56 -13.27 -1.29 -9.76
C PRO A 56 -14.07 -2.61 -9.72
N PRO A 57 -15.41 -2.56 -9.66
CA PRO A 57 -16.24 -3.76 -9.49
C PRO A 57 -15.98 -4.86 -10.53
N HIS A 58 -15.69 -4.50 -11.77
CA HIS A 58 -15.51 -5.48 -12.85
C HIS A 58 -14.23 -6.31 -12.72
N LEU A 59 -13.28 -5.91 -11.88
CA LEU A 59 -12.04 -6.66 -11.64
C LEU A 59 -12.07 -7.49 -10.36
N ALA A 60 -13.08 -7.31 -9.50
CA ALA A 60 -13.11 -7.94 -8.17
C ALA A 60 -13.05 -9.47 -8.22
N ARG A 61 -13.73 -10.09 -9.19
CA ARG A 61 -13.77 -11.55 -9.32
C ARG A 61 -12.40 -12.16 -9.61
N ILE A 62 -11.55 -11.47 -10.35
CA ILE A 62 -10.20 -11.95 -10.68
C ILE A 62 -9.39 -12.14 -9.40
N LEU A 63 -9.58 -11.30 -8.40
CA LEU A 63 -8.84 -11.33 -7.14
C LEU A 63 -9.28 -12.46 -6.20
N GLU A 64 -10.25 -13.28 -6.58
CA GLU A 64 -10.58 -14.52 -5.90
C GLU A 64 -9.65 -15.68 -6.30
N GLU A 65 -8.88 -15.53 -7.37
CA GLU A 65 -7.93 -16.54 -7.81
C GLU A 65 -6.79 -16.71 -6.81
N GLN A 66 -6.33 -17.96 -6.64
CA GLN A 66 -5.31 -18.30 -5.63
C GLN A 66 -4.00 -17.55 -5.81
N ARG A 67 -3.63 -17.19 -7.02
CA ARG A 67 -2.40 -16.43 -7.28
C ARG A 67 -2.38 -15.05 -6.61
N TYR A 68 -3.55 -14.53 -6.22
CA TYR A 68 -3.67 -13.25 -5.51
C TYR A 68 -3.86 -13.41 -4.01
N LEU A 69 -3.69 -14.62 -3.49
CA LEU A 69 -3.76 -14.97 -2.06
C LEU A 69 -4.99 -14.37 -1.37
N PRO A 70 -6.22 -14.78 -1.79
CA PRO A 70 -7.45 -14.17 -1.22
C PRO A 70 -7.64 -14.42 0.27
N GLY A 71 -6.95 -15.41 0.85
CA GLY A 71 -6.95 -15.62 2.30
C GLY A 71 -6.06 -14.66 3.07
N GLU A 72 -5.18 -13.91 2.40
CA GLU A 72 -4.23 -12.99 3.02
C GLU A 72 -4.44 -11.54 2.58
N ALA A 73 -4.55 -11.31 1.28
CA ALA A 73 -4.77 -9.98 0.73
C ALA A 73 -6.23 -9.56 0.90
N GLY A 74 -6.44 -8.35 1.38
CA GLY A 74 -7.76 -7.74 1.45
C GLY A 74 -8.21 -7.22 0.09
N LEU A 75 -9.48 -6.87 0.01
CA LEU A 75 -10.08 -6.34 -1.21
C LEU A 75 -10.95 -5.14 -0.91
N ILE A 76 -10.63 -4.04 -1.58
CA ILE A 76 -11.42 -2.82 -1.61
C ILE A 76 -12.02 -2.71 -3.01
N VAL A 77 -13.34 -2.53 -3.09
CA VAL A 77 -14.01 -2.25 -4.36
C VAL A 77 -14.43 -0.79 -4.37
N ALA A 78 -14.00 -0.07 -5.39
CA ALA A 78 -14.22 1.36 -5.48
C ALA A 78 -14.74 1.74 -6.86
N ASP A 79 -15.64 2.71 -6.88
CA ASP A 79 -16.04 3.41 -8.08
C ASP A 79 -15.74 4.91 -7.92
N ARG A 80 -16.24 5.75 -8.85
CA ARG A 80 -15.99 7.19 -8.80
C ARG A 80 -16.68 7.90 -7.63
N TYR A 81 -17.60 7.24 -6.93
CA TYR A 81 -18.41 7.84 -5.87
C TYR A 81 -18.12 7.31 -4.48
N ASP A 82 -17.72 6.02 -4.38
CA ASP A 82 -17.60 5.36 -3.09
C ASP A 82 -16.59 4.22 -3.15
N ALA A 83 -16.15 3.78 -1.98
CA ALA A 83 -15.25 2.65 -1.81
C ALA A 83 -15.67 1.84 -0.58
N ALA A 84 -15.61 0.52 -0.69
CA ALA A 84 -15.95 -0.38 0.41
C ALA A 84 -14.93 -1.50 0.53
N VAL A 85 -14.57 -1.83 1.77
CA VAL A 85 -13.78 -3.02 2.06
C VAL A 85 -14.73 -4.21 1.98
N VAL A 86 -14.58 -5.05 0.96
CA VAL A 86 -15.42 -6.24 0.76
C VAL A 86 -14.77 -7.50 1.31
N ARG A 87 -13.47 -7.47 1.60
CA ARG A 87 -12.73 -8.54 2.28
C ARG A 87 -11.59 -7.93 3.06
N GLU A 88 -11.53 -8.21 4.36
CA GLU A 88 -10.45 -7.72 5.22
C GLU A 88 -9.15 -8.46 4.91
N ALA A 89 -8.03 -7.74 4.98
CA ALA A 89 -6.70 -8.34 4.87
C ALA A 89 -6.36 -9.11 6.15
N ALA A 90 -5.62 -10.21 5.99
CA ALA A 90 -5.02 -10.88 7.14
C ALA A 90 -3.97 -9.97 7.79
N HIS A 91 -3.89 -10.02 9.12
CA HIS A 91 -2.86 -9.31 9.88
C HIS A 91 -1.62 -10.19 9.98
N ARG A 92 -0.54 -9.75 9.35
CA ARG A 92 0.77 -10.41 9.38
C ARG A 92 1.78 -9.41 9.92
N PRO A 93 2.04 -9.41 11.25
CA PRO A 93 2.89 -8.41 11.88
C PRO A 93 4.30 -8.38 11.28
N LEU A 94 4.79 -7.18 10.99
CA LEU A 94 6.18 -6.99 10.59
C LEU A 94 7.11 -7.34 11.75
N ALA A 95 8.30 -7.87 11.42
CA ALA A 95 9.36 -8.02 12.40
C ALA A 95 9.70 -6.65 13.02
N PRO A 96 10.05 -6.57 14.33
CA PRO A 96 10.31 -5.30 15.01
C PRO A 96 11.37 -4.43 14.32
N ALA A 97 12.45 -5.02 13.83
CA ALA A 97 13.49 -4.28 13.14
C ALA A 97 12.99 -3.68 11.82
N ARG A 98 12.17 -4.42 11.08
CA ARG A 98 11.54 -3.93 9.85
C ARG A 98 10.57 -2.80 10.15
N ARG A 99 9.74 -2.96 11.18
CA ARG A 99 8.80 -1.91 11.61
C ARG A 99 9.52 -0.62 11.94
N LYS A 100 10.60 -0.69 12.71
CA LYS A 100 11.39 0.50 13.07
C LYS A 100 11.94 1.19 11.83
N ALA A 101 12.53 0.43 10.91
CA ALA A 101 13.09 0.97 9.67
C ALA A 101 12.01 1.65 8.82
N GLU A 102 10.84 1.03 8.70
CA GLU A 102 9.74 1.58 7.90
C GLU A 102 9.11 2.82 8.55
N LEU A 103 9.00 2.84 9.90
CA LEU A 103 8.53 4.03 10.61
C LEU A 103 9.44 5.23 10.37
N LEU A 104 10.76 5.04 10.43
CA LEU A 104 11.72 6.11 10.16
C LEU A 104 11.62 6.59 8.73
N ARG A 105 11.50 5.68 7.77
CA ARG A 105 11.36 6.01 6.35
C ARG A 105 10.08 6.80 6.09
N PHE A 106 8.97 6.33 6.65
CA PHE A 106 7.67 7.00 6.51
C PHE A 106 7.71 8.41 7.11
N ALA A 107 8.26 8.56 8.33
CA ALA A 107 8.35 9.84 9.01
C ALA A 107 9.18 10.84 8.20
N ARG A 108 10.32 10.41 7.67
CA ARG A 108 11.18 11.26 6.85
C ARG A 108 10.48 11.68 5.56
N ARG A 109 9.79 10.76 4.90
CA ARG A 109 9.06 11.08 3.66
C ARG A 109 7.91 12.03 3.92
N ALA A 110 7.17 11.82 5.01
CA ALA A 110 6.08 12.71 5.42
C ALA A 110 6.61 14.12 5.74
N ALA A 111 7.72 14.21 6.45
CA ALA A 111 8.35 15.48 6.78
C ALA A 111 8.79 16.24 5.52
N ARG A 112 9.39 15.55 4.55
CA ARG A 112 9.76 16.15 3.26
C ARG A 112 8.55 16.70 2.52
N ARG A 113 7.47 15.94 2.43
CA ARG A 113 6.25 16.37 1.75
C ARG A 113 5.62 17.57 2.42
N LEU A 114 5.57 17.56 3.75
CA LEU A 114 5.04 18.68 4.51
C LEU A 114 5.90 19.93 4.35
N ALA A 115 7.22 19.81 4.44
CA ALA A 115 8.14 20.92 4.24
C ALA A 115 8.04 21.50 2.83
N ALA A 116 7.90 20.66 1.81
CA ALA A 116 7.74 21.10 0.42
C ALA A 116 6.44 21.87 0.17
N GLN A 117 5.39 21.62 0.95
CA GLN A 117 4.14 22.38 0.87
C GLN A 117 4.28 23.80 1.44
N VAL A 118 5.13 23.95 2.46
CA VAL A 118 5.40 25.26 3.10
C VAL A 118 6.45 26.03 2.31
N ASP A 119 7.55 25.38 1.95
CA ASP A 119 8.65 25.95 1.17
C ASP A 119 9.29 24.83 0.34
N PRO A 120 9.12 24.85 -1.01
CA PRO A 120 9.64 23.78 -1.87
C PRO A 120 11.15 23.54 -1.73
N SER A 121 11.95 24.54 -1.35
CA SER A 121 13.39 24.40 -1.17
C SER A 121 13.75 23.58 0.07
N LEU A 122 12.91 23.56 1.10
CA LEU A 122 13.17 22.81 2.33
C LEU A 122 12.94 21.30 2.17
N GLY A 123 12.05 20.89 1.25
CA GLY A 123 11.73 19.48 1.02
C GLY A 123 12.95 18.66 0.60
N ASP A 124 13.91 19.28 -0.08
CA ASP A 124 15.14 18.61 -0.54
C ASP A 124 16.19 18.48 0.56
N SER A 125 16.02 19.18 1.68
CA SER A 125 16.99 19.23 2.78
C SER A 125 16.76 18.19 3.87
N ILE A 126 15.62 17.54 3.87
CA ILE A 126 15.21 16.61 4.94
C ILE A 126 15.67 15.18 4.65
#